data_844e25c419db335ec8153d73ab8d2618
#
_entry.id   844e25c419db335ec8153d73ab8d2618
#
_cell.length_a   1.000
_cell.length_b   1.000
_cell.length_c   1.000
_cell.angle_alpha   90.00
_cell.angle_beta   90.00
_cell.angle_gamma   90.00
#
_symmetry.space_group_name_H-M   'P 1'
#
loop_
_entity.id
_entity.type
_entity.pdbx_description
1 polymer ?
#
loop_
_entity_poly.entity_id
_entity_poly.type
_entity_poly.pdbx_seq_one_letter_code
_entity_poly.pdbx_strand_id
1 'polypeptide(L)'
;MIDLTQIKYNLIPTFEEFDNSIEDINLNYTFNIGKRLSTSKEWNNANSNMLSIDTNDIYNILKKKYDNNDIRVISGSNCLEVQNCHFLADKDYIVREPNYEYAKRELAWYKSQSLYVDDIPGFTPKIWKEVSSTCNDIGKINSNYGWCIFSNENGNQYRKCLDALIKDNSTRQAVMFYNRPSMHVDSVKDGMHDFMCTYQVQCFLNECFYLGDAKRERFFILRYIVYQRSQDLVFGYDNDILWHNYVAYKLCKDFTAKTGYKAYPSYIECNVGSAHIYERHFKFLNK
;
A
#
# COMPACT_ATOMS: atom_id res chain seq x y z
N MET A 1 -27.20 -1.22 -12.06
CA MET A 1 -26.69 -2.61 -12.19
C MET A 1 -25.70 -2.53 -13.33
N ILE A 2 -24.40 -2.61 -13.02
CA ILE A 2 -23.36 -2.51 -14.06
C ILE A 2 -23.31 -3.85 -14.77
N ASP A 3 -23.43 -3.81 -16.10
CA ASP A 3 -23.29 -4.99 -16.94
C ASP A 3 -21.83 -5.42 -17.02
N LEU A 4 -21.47 -6.43 -16.22
CA LEU A 4 -20.12 -6.99 -16.16
C LEU A 4 -19.78 -7.90 -17.36
N THR A 5 -20.71 -8.14 -18.29
CA THR A 5 -20.48 -8.96 -19.49
C THR A 5 -19.51 -8.30 -20.49
N GLN A 6 -19.28 -6.99 -20.35
CA GLN A 6 -18.32 -6.24 -21.17
C GLN A 6 -16.86 -6.36 -20.66
N ILE A 7 -16.63 -6.96 -19.49
CA ILE A 7 -15.28 -7.23 -18.99
C ILE A 7 -14.78 -8.47 -19.75
N LYS A 8 -13.80 -8.30 -20.64
CA LYS A 8 -13.18 -9.41 -21.37
C LYS A 8 -12.50 -10.36 -20.39
N TYR A 9 -13.15 -11.49 -20.09
CA TYR A 9 -12.76 -12.52 -19.12
C TYR A 9 -11.43 -13.25 -19.42
N ASN A 10 -10.82 -13.05 -20.58
CA ASN A 10 -9.64 -13.79 -21.05
C ASN A 10 -8.32 -13.39 -20.37
N LEU A 11 -8.35 -12.65 -19.25
CA LEU A 11 -7.15 -12.06 -18.66
C LEU A 11 -7.07 -12.15 -17.14
N ILE A 12 -7.92 -12.94 -16.48
CA ILE A 12 -7.74 -13.26 -15.06
C ILE A 12 -6.78 -14.44 -15.02
N PRO A 13 -5.54 -14.29 -14.51
CA PRO A 13 -4.66 -15.43 -14.29
C PRO A 13 -5.34 -16.42 -13.36
N THR A 14 -5.17 -17.70 -13.60
CA THR A 14 -5.60 -18.72 -12.65
C THR A 14 -4.87 -18.53 -11.33
N PHE A 15 -5.45 -19.00 -10.22
CA PHE A 15 -4.78 -18.98 -8.92
C PHE A 15 -3.42 -19.71 -8.97
N GLU A 16 -3.27 -20.73 -9.81
CA GLU A 16 -2.02 -21.48 -10.02
C GLU A 16 -0.94 -20.66 -10.70
N GLU A 17 -1.27 -19.86 -11.73
CA GLU A 17 -0.31 -18.95 -12.39
C GLU A 17 0.20 -17.88 -11.43
N PHE A 18 -0.60 -17.52 -10.45
CA PHE A 18 -0.26 -16.53 -9.44
C PHE A 18 0.58 -17.12 -8.29
N ASP A 19 0.32 -18.36 -7.87
CA ASP A 19 1.04 -19.03 -6.78
C ASP A 19 2.50 -19.29 -7.14
N ASN A 20 2.77 -19.66 -8.37
CA ASN A 20 4.13 -19.83 -8.91
C ASN A 20 4.89 -18.50 -9.05
N SER A 21 4.21 -17.34 -9.09
CA SER A 21 4.83 -16.02 -9.17
C SER A 21 5.20 -15.43 -7.81
N ILE A 22 4.74 -16.03 -6.68
CA ILE A 22 5.03 -15.53 -5.33
C ILE A 22 6.45 -15.87 -4.89
N GLU A 23 7.04 -16.95 -5.36
CA GLU A 23 8.46 -17.26 -5.15
C GLU A 23 9.35 -16.37 -6.04
N ASP A 24 8.88 -16.04 -7.25
CA ASP A 24 9.45 -15.02 -8.15
C ASP A 24 8.45 -13.87 -8.29
N ILE A 25 8.43 -12.92 -7.35
CA ILE A 25 7.53 -11.76 -7.44
C ILE A 25 7.87 -10.99 -8.72
N ASN A 26 7.15 -11.28 -9.78
CA ASN A 26 7.08 -10.42 -10.95
C ASN A 26 6.19 -9.23 -10.60
N LEU A 27 6.79 -8.14 -10.15
CA LEU A 27 6.13 -6.91 -9.70
C LEU A 27 5.13 -6.38 -10.73
N ASN A 28 5.47 -6.47 -12.02
CA ASN A 28 4.57 -6.12 -13.12
C ASN A 28 3.25 -6.90 -13.08
N TYR A 29 3.26 -8.10 -12.48
CA TYR A 29 2.08 -8.94 -12.40
C TYR A 29 1.13 -8.51 -11.27
N THR A 30 1.68 -8.17 -10.11
CA THR A 30 0.89 -7.70 -8.94
C THR A 30 0.16 -6.41 -9.28
N PHE A 31 0.81 -5.46 -9.96
CA PHE A 31 0.21 -4.22 -10.42
C PHE A 31 -0.83 -4.41 -11.53
N ASN A 32 -0.64 -5.39 -12.42
CA ASN A 32 -1.60 -5.66 -13.50
C ASN A 32 -2.90 -6.31 -13.04
N ILE A 33 -2.95 -6.97 -11.88
CA ILE A 33 -4.19 -7.57 -11.37
C ILE A 33 -5.17 -6.50 -10.89
N GLY A 34 -4.70 -5.52 -10.13
CA GLY A 34 -5.52 -4.38 -9.73
C GLY A 34 -6.15 -3.68 -10.94
N LYS A 35 -5.37 -3.47 -12.02
CA LYS A 35 -5.85 -2.91 -13.30
C LYS A 35 -6.95 -3.72 -13.97
N ARG A 36 -7.04 -5.03 -13.74
CA ARG A 36 -7.96 -5.91 -14.46
C ARG A 36 -9.32 -6.06 -13.79
N LEU A 37 -9.38 -5.89 -12.48
CA LEU A 37 -10.59 -6.12 -11.69
C LEU A 37 -11.31 -4.84 -11.27
N SER A 38 -10.59 -3.77 -11.02
CA SER A 38 -11.15 -2.45 -10.86
C SER A 38 -11.02 -1.70 -12.17
N THR A 39 -11.86 -1.99 -13.11
CA THR A 39 -11.74 -1.44 -14.47
C THR A 39 -11.91 0.06 -14.49
N SER A 40 -11.97 0.76 -13.40
CA SER A 40 -11.94 2.20 -13.54
C SER A 40 -12.23 2.96 -12.26
N LYS A 41 -11.79 4.17 -12.27
CA LYS A 41 -12.32 5.34 -11.58
C LYS A 41 -13.86 5.32 -11.52
N GLU A 42 -14.53 4.81 -12.58
CA GLU A 42 -15.97 4.62 -12.70
C GLU A 42 -16.55 3.59 -11.73
N TRP A 43 -15.91 2.42 -11.55
CA TRP A 43 -16.39 1.41 -10.59
C TRP A 43 -16.24 1.89 -9.14
N ASN A 44 -15.13 2.53 -8.82
CA ASN A 44 -14.89 3.10 -7.49
C ASN A 44 -15.83 4.28 -7.21
N ASN A 45 -16.12 5.12 -8.22
CA ASN A 45 -17.08 6.21 -8.12
C ASN A 45 -18.53 5.71 -7.98
N ALA A 46 -18.89 4.58 -8.58
CA ALA A 46 -20.20 3.96 -8.42
C ALA A 46 -20.42 3.38 -7.00
N ASN A 47 -19.35 3.00 -6.31
CA ASN A 47 -19.40 2.40 -4.98
C ASN A 47 -18.97 3.35 -3.84
N SER A 48 -18.36 4.47 -4.16
CA SER A 48 -18.14 5.59 -3.23
C SER A 48 -18.78 6.83 -3.85
N ASN A 49 -19.65 7.53 -3.16
CA ASN A 49 -20.20 8.80 -3.62
C ASN A 49 -19.15 9.94 -3.69
N MET A 50 -17.87 9.60 -3.77
CA MET A 50 -16.75 10.53 -3.85
C MET A 50 -16.00 10.35 -5.16
N LEU A 51 -15.70 11.45 -5.83
CA LEU A 51 -14.79 11.47 -6.97
C LEU A 51 -13.40 11.05 -6.50
N SER A 52 -12.93 9.90 -6.97
CA SER A 52 -11.56 9.43 -6.70
C SER A 52 -10.62 10.01 -7.73
N ILE A 53 -9.57 10.67 -7.26
CA ILE A 53 -8.42 11.05 -8.09
C ILE A 53 -7.45 9.87 -8.15
N ASP A 54 -6.63 9.82 -9.21
CA ASP A 54 -5.63 8.77 -9.42
C ASP A 54 -4.20 9.32 -9.35
N THR A 55 -3.22 8.48 -9.62
CA THR A 55 -1.81 8.89 -9.61
C THR A 55 -1.48 9.97 -10.62
N ASN A 56 -2.14 10.01 -11.79
CA ASN A 56 -1.95 11.09 -12.76
C ASN A 56 -2.51 12.42 -12.27
N ASP A 57 -3.66 12.39 -11.59
CA ASP A 57 -4.24 13.60 -11.01
C ASP A 57 -3.28 14.20 -9.95
N ILE A 58 -2.68 13.35 -9.11
CA ILE A 58 -1.67 13.78 -8.12
C ILE A 58 -0.44 14.38 -8.83
N TYR A 59 0.07 13.72 -9.87
CA TYR A 59 1.17 14.26 -10.66
C TYR A 59 0.84 15.64 -11.22
N ASN A 60 -0.35 15.80 -11.81
CA ASN A 60 -0.78 17.08 -12.42
C ASN A 60 -0.93 18.19 -11.37
N ILE A 61 -1.44 17.87 -10.15
CA ILE A 61 -1.52 18.84 -9.04
C ILE A 61 -0.11 19.28 -8.64
N LEU A 62 0.83 18.36 -8.48
CA LEU A 62 2.21 18.67 -8.11
C LEU A 62 2.93 19.47 -9.20
N LYS A 63 2.73 19.12 -10.48
CA LYS A 63 3.27 19.83 -11.62
C LYS A 63 2.77 21.28 -11.65
N LYS A 64 1.46 21.50 -11.46
CA LYS A 64 0.87 22.84 -11.38
C LYS A 64 1.43 23.65 -10.21
N LYS A 65 1.64 23.03 -9.04
CA LYS A 65 2.29 23.69 -7.89
C LYS A 65 3.72 24.08 -8.21
N TYR A 66 4.47 23.19 -8.86
CA TYR A 66 5.83 23.47 -9.31
C TYR A 66 5.89 24.65 -10.29
N ASP A 67 5.06 24.64 -11.32
CA ASP A 67 5.02 25.69 -12.34
C ASP A 67 4.61 27.06 -11.76
N ASN A 68 3.79 27.05 -10.71
CA ASN A 68 3.36 28.25 -9.98
C ASN A 68 4.33 28.67 -8.86
N ASN A 69 5.44 27.96 -8.67
CA ASN A 69 6.37 28.16 -7.56
C ASN A 69 5.71 28.13 -6.16
N ASP A 70 4.67 27.27 -6.00
CA ASP A 70 3.96 27.05 -4.73
C ASP A 70 4.76 26.10 -3.83
N ILE A 71 5.94 26.57 -3.43
CA ILE A 71 6.90 25.80 -2.60
C ILE A 71 6.67 26.15 -1.14
N ARG A 72 6.69 25.13 -0.29
CA ARG A 72 6.60 25.25 1.17
C ARG A 72 7.90 24.81 1.82
N VAL A 73 8.22 25.40 2.95
CA VAL A 73 9.31 24.91 3.83
C VAL A 73 8.69 23.98 4.88
N ILE A 74 9.06 22.70 4.83
CA ILE A 74 8.58 21.65 5.75
C ILE A 74 9.80 21.02 6.41
N SER A 75 9.87 21.08 7.74
CA SER A 75 11.00 20.54 8.52
C SER A 75 12.37 21.01 7.99
N GLY A 76 12.47 22.29 7.60
CA GLY A 76 13.70 22.89 7.06
C GLY A 76 14.03 22.55 5.60
N SER A 77 13.16 21.86 4.89
CA SER A 77 13.35 21.50 3.48
C SER A 77 12.26 22.12 2.60
N ASN A 78 12.65 22.61 1.42
CA ASN A 78 11.70 23.04 0.40
C ASN A 78 10.95 21.81 -0.16
N CYS A 79 9.63 21.90 -0.22
CA CYS A 79 8.75 20.82 -0.67
C CYS A 79 7.58 21.36 -1.49
N LEU A 80 7.12 20.55 -2.43
CA LEU A 80 5.75 20.62 -2.94
C LEU A 80 4.90 19.66 -2.12
N GLU A 81 3.75 20.13 -1.65
CA GLU A 81 2.90 19.36 -0.75
C GLU A 81 1.42 19.44 -1.16
N VAL A 82 0.74 18.29 -1.05
CA VAL A 82 -0.72 18.18 -1.09
C VAL A 82 -1.17 17.63 0.26
N GLN A 83 -1.88 18.44 1.03
CA GLN A 83 -2.40 18.04 2.34
C GLN A 83 -3.78 17.38 2.21
N ASN A 84 -4.05 16.42 3.10
CA ASN A 84 -5.32 15.67 3.15
C ASN A 84 -5.71 15.10 1.79
N CYS A 85 -4.80 14.35 1.22
CA CYS A 85 -4.89 13.79 -0.11
C CYS A 85 -5.52 12.40 -0.08
N HIS A 86 -6.53 12.17 -0.92
CA HIS A 86 -7.14 10.86 -1.13
C HIS A 86 -7.05 10.49 -2.61
N PHE A 87 -6.45 9.35 -2.94
CA PHE A 87 -6.30 8.90 -4.32
C PHE A 87 -6.21 7.38 -4.45
N LEU A 88 -6.47 6.91 -5.66
CA LEU A 88 -6.28 5.52 -6.05
C LEU A 88 -4.86 5.31 -6.54
N ALA A 89 -4.16 4.32 -5.98
CA ALA A 89 -2.86 3.88 -6.43
C ALA A 89 -3.01 2.96 -7.66
N ASP A 90 -3.38 3.54 -8.80
CA ASP A 90 -3.57 2.82 -10.07
C ASP A 90 -2.26 2.52 -10.80
N LYS A 91 -1.14 3.12 -10.35
CA LYS A 91 0.22 2.86 -10.81
C LYS A 91 1.15 2.68 -9.61
N ASP A 92 2.26 2.01 -9.86
CA ASP A 92 3.33 1.75 -8.92
C ASP A 92 4.28 2.94 -8.69
N TYR A 93 4.08 4.03 -9.45
CA TYR A 93 4.81 5.29 -9.27
C TYR A 93 3.95 6.49 -9.65
N ILE A 94 4.33 7.66 -9.13
CA ILE A 94 3.67 8.95 -9.44
C ILE A 94 4.60 9.83 -10.27
N VAL A 95 5.86 9.92 -9.89
CA VAL A 95 6.79 10.91 -10.44
C VAL A 95 7.92 10.28 -11.24
N ARG A 96 8.44 9.15 -10.81
CA ARG A 96 9.52 8.43 -11.47
C ARG A 96 9.30 6.91 -11.39
N GLU A 97 9.89 6.18 -12.32
CA GLU A 97 9.87 4.71 -12.25
C GLU A 97 10.58 4.20 -10.99
N PRO A 98 10.02 3.14 -10.34
CA PRO A 98 10.57 2.58 -9.11
C PRO A 98 11.91 1.87 -9.32
N ASN A 99 12.66 1.75 -8.23
CA ASN A 99 13.77 0.80 -8.18
C ASN A 99 13.24 -0.57 -7.72
N TYR A 100 12.77 -1.38 -8.66
CA TYR A 100 12.18 -2.69 -8.38
C TYR A 100 13.11 -3.64 -7.62
N GLU A 101 14.42 -3.59 -7.88
CA GLU A 101 15.37 -4.43 -7.15
C GLU A 101 15.47 -4.05 -5.67
N TYR A 102 15.41 -2.76 -5.39
CA TYR A 102 15.37 -2.29 -4.00
C TYR A 102 14.03 -2.62 -3.34
N ALA A 103 12.91 -2.36 -4.03
CA ALA A 103 11.58 -2.63 -3.51
C ALA A 103 11.38 -4.11 -3.14
N LYS A 104 11.92 -5.05 -3.93
CA LYS A 104 11.94 -6.48 -3.60
C LYS A 104 12.72 -6.79 -2.32
N ARG A 105 13.89 -6.15 -2.14
CA ARG A 105 14.72 -6.35 -0.95
C ARG A 105 14.05 -5.81 0.31
N GLU A 106 13.42 -4.65 0.22
CA GLU A 106 12.67 -4.06 1.32
C GLU A 106 11.43 -4.91 1.66
N LEU A 107 10.70 -5.41 0.67
CA LEU A 107 9.61 -6.36 0.88
C LEU A 107 10.09 -7.65 1.57
N ALA A 108 11.24 -8.19 1.18
CA ALA A 108 11.81 -9.37 1.83
C ALA A 108 12.17 -9.09 3.29
N TRP A 109 12.72 -7.91 3.57
CA TRP A 109 13.00 -7.46 4.93
C TRP A 109 11.71 -7.28 5.76
N TYR A 110 10.66 -6.67 5.22
CA TYR A 110 9.37 -6.60 5.90
C TYR A 110 8.82 -8.00 6.24
N LYS A 111 8.91 -8.94 5.31
CA LYS A 111 8.50 -10.34 5.53
C LYS A 111 9.32 -11.03 6.62
N SER A 112 10.57 -10.69 6.81
CA SER A 112 11.41 -11.24 7.88
C SER A 112 11.02 -10.75 9.28
N GLN A 113 10.28 -9.63 9.37
CA GLN A 113 9.91 -8.94 10.62
C GLN A 113 11.11 -8.43 11.44
N SER A 114 12.30 -8.38 10.86
CA SER A 114 13.47 -7.86 11.56
C SER A 114 13.38 -6.35 11.77
N LEU A 115 13.68 -5.90 12.98
CA LEU A 115 13.75 -4.48 13.34
C LEU A 115 15.12 -3.85 13.06
N TYR A 116 16.08 -4.59 12.50
CA TYR A 116 17.42 -4.08 12.19
C TYR A 116 17.57 -3.79 10.72
N VAL A 117 18.03 -2.57 10.39
CA VAL A 117 18.17 -2.10 9.01
C VAL A 117 19.28 -2.83 8.24
N ASP A 118 20.26 -3.40 8.95
CA ASP A 118 21.32 -4.19 8.34
C ASP A 118 20.86 -5.58 7.87
N ASP A 119 19.64 -6.00 8.25
CA ASP A 119 19.00 -7.23 7.74
C ASP A 119 18.27 -7.00 6.40
N ILE A 120 18.27 -5.77 5.87
CA ILE A 120 17.81 -5.51 4.50
C ILE A 120 18.75 -6.25 3.54
N PRO A 121 18.26 -7.20 2.72
CA PRO A 121 19.12 -7.95 1.81
C PRO A 121 19.93 -7.03 0.88
N GLY A 122 21.26 -7.23 0.83
CA GLY A 122 22.17 -6.43 0.02
C GLY A 122 22.56 -5.10 0.69
N PHE A 123 22.60 -4.01 -0.08
CA PHE A 123 23.02 -2.71 0.43
C PHE A 123 21.90 -1.99 1.17
N THR A 124 22.15 -1.57 2.41
CA THR A 124 21.20 -0.77 3.21
C THR A 124 21.23 0.69 2.74
N PRO A 125 20.10 1.28 2.30
CA PRO A 125 20.04 2.69 1.96
C PRO A 125 20.45 3.61 3.11
N LYS A 126 21.11 4.71 2.76
CA LYS A 126 21.62 5.68 3.75
C LYS A 126 20.51 6.23 4.66
N ILE A 127 19.31 6.45 4.12
CA ILE A 127 18.18 6.97 4.89
C ILE A 127 17.82 6.08 6.08
N TRP A 128 17.84 4.75 5.91
CA TRP A 128 17.57 3.83 7.01
C TRP A 128 18.62 3.94 8.13
N LYS A 129 19.90 4.13 7.74
CA LYS A 129 20.97 4.36 8.73
C LYS A 129 20.85 5.69 9.45
N GLU A 130 20.31 6.71 8.77
CA GLU A 130 20.09 8.04 9.34
C GLU A 130 18.94 8.08 10.36
N VAL A 131 17.91 7.23 10.17
CA VAL A 131 16.73 7.21 11.04
C VAL A 131 16.78 6.14 12.13
N SER A 132 17.65 5.15 11.99
CA SER A 132 17.82 4.07 12.98
C SER A 132 18.52 4.53 14.24
N SER A 133 18.40 3.71 15.32
CA SER A 133 19.07 4.00 16.60
C SER A 133 20.59 4.06 16.46
N THR A 134 21.23 5.00 17.15
CA THR A 134 22.67 5.28 17.10
C THR A 134 23.42 4.84 18.35
N CYS A 135 22.68 4.54 19.44
CA CYS A 135 23.22 4.00 20.69
C CYS A 135 22.27 2.90 21.19
N ASN A 136 22.75 1.98 21.99
CA ASN A 136 22.06 0.73 22.33
C ASN A 136 21.42 0.11 21.06
N ASP A 137 21.08 -1.07 20.96
CA ASP A 137 20.45 -1.68 19.77
C ASP A 137 20.70 -0.91 18.43
N ILE A 138 21.96 -0.59 18.12
CA ILE A 138 22.37 0.21 16.94
C ILE A 138 21.76 -0.39 15.66
N GLY A 139 21.20 0.47 14.80
CA GLY A 139 20.56 0.04 13.56
C GLY A 139 19.11 -0.42 13.72
N LYS A 140 18.54 -0.34 14.93
CA LYS A 140 17.15 -0.69 15.19
C LYS A 140 16.19 0.42 14.75
N ILE A 141 15.02 0.02 14.24
CA ILE A 141 13.90 0.89 13.87
C ILE A 141 12.58 0.35 14.44
N ASN A 142 11.50 1.13 14.33
CA ASN A 142 10.14 0.72 14.70
C ASN A 142 9.25 0.39 13.51
N SER A 143 9.60 0.83 12.30
CA SER A 143 8.72 0.84 11.14
C SER A 143 8.88 -0.34 10.19
N ASN A 144 9.39 -1.50 10.66
CA ASN A 144 9.25 -2.71 9.86
C ASN A 144 7.75 -3.07 9.78
N TYR A 145 7.14 -2.85 8.62
CA TYR A 145 5.70 -3.03 8.41
C TYR A 145 5.24 -4.47 8.63
N GLY A 146 6.09 -5.45 8.29
CA GLY A 146 5.79 -6.86 8.55
C GLY A 146 5.75 -7.19 10.04
N TRP A 147 6.71 -6.68 10.81
CA TRP A 147 6.69 -6.82 12.26
C TRP A 147 5.43 -6.18 12.86
N CYS A 148 5.03 -5.00 12.38
CA CYS A 148 3.85 -4.30 12.88
C CYS A 148 2.57 -5.16 12.78
N ILE A 149 2.37 -5.89 11.68
CA ILE A 149 1.11 -6.59 11.45
C ILE A 149 1.16 -8.11 11.66
N PHE A 150 2.32 -8.75 11.51
CA PHE A 150 2.43 -10.20 11.63
C PHE A 150 2.96 -10.68 12.97
N SER A 151 3.70 -9.83 13.73
CA SER A 151 4.29 -10.27 14.99
C SER A 151 3.25 -10.54 16.07
N ASN A 152 3.54 -11.53 16.92
CA ASN A 152 2.72 -11.81 18.10
C ASN A 152 2.81 -10.70 19.16
N GLU A 153 3.94 -9.98 19.22
CA GLU A 153 4.14 -8.82 20.11
C GLU A 153 3.11 -7.71 19.82
N ASN A 154 2.78 -7.50 18.53
CA ASN A 154 1.75 -6.56 18.11
C ASN A 154 0.36 -7.21 18.00
N GLY A 155 0.19 -8.42 18.54
CA GLY A 155 -1.09 -9.14 18.58
C GLY A 155 -1.53 -9.69 17.24
N ASN A 156 -0.62 -9.92 16.30
CA ASN A 156 -0.87 -10.46 14.95
C ASN A 156 -2.10 -9.79 14.28
N GLN A 157 -1.94 -8.52 13.94
CA GLN A 157 -3.00 -7.68 13.38
C GLN A 157 -3.58 -8.24 12.06
N TYR A 158 -2.69 -8.82 11.24
CA TYR A 158 -3.09 -9.49 10.01
C TYR A 158 -4.08 -10.61 10.25
N ARG A 159 -3.78 -11.50 11.20
CA ARG A 159 -4.66 -12.62 11.53
C ARG A 159 -6.02 -12.15 12.04
N LYS A 160 -6.04 -11.14 12.91
CA LYS A 160 -7.28 -10.57 13.43
C LYS A 160 -8.13 -9.92 12.34
N CYS A 161 -7.50 -9.23 11.40
CA CYS A 161 -8.18 -8.65 10.23
C CYS A 161 -8.81 -9.75 9.36
N LEU A 162 -8.06 -10.80 9.03
CA LEU A 162 -8.55 -11.94 8.26
C LEU A 162 -9.71 -12.65 8.96
N ASP A 163 -9.57 -12.93 10.26
CA ASP A 163 -10.61 -13.62 11.04
C ASP A 163 -11.90 -12.79 11.15
N ALA A 164 -11.78 -11.45 11.22
CA ALA A 164 -12.93 -10.54 11.18
C ALA A 164 -13.69 -10.63 9.85
N LEU A 165 -12.97 -10.61 8.72
CA LEU A 165 -13.57 -10.75 7.38
C LEU A 165 -14.22 -12.11 7.15
N ILE A 166 -13.64 -13.18 7.69
CA ILE A 166 -14.19 -14.54 7.61
C ILE A 166 -15.47 -14.66 8.45
N LYS A 167 -15.45 -14.11 9.67
CA LYS A 167 -16.58 -14.16 10.60
C LYS A 167 -17.77 -13.36 10.08
N ASP A 168 -17.53 -12.21 9.50
CA ASP A 168 -18.54 -11.30 8.95
C ASP A 168 -17.95 -10.52 7.79
N ASN A 169 -18.29 -10.90 6.56
CA ASN A 169 -17.78 -10.24 5.35
C ASN A 169 -18.31 -8.82 5.14
N SER A 170 -19.31 -8.39 5.91
CA SER A 170 -19.83 -7.03 5.95
C SER A 170 -19.22 -6.17 7.06
N THR A 171 -18.26 -6.71 7.82
CA THR A 171 -17.66 -6.06 8.97
C THR A 171 -16.96 -4.74 8.63
N ARG A 172 -17.00 -3.80 9.58
CA ARG A 172 -16.19 -2.56 9.57
C ARG A 172 -15.00 -2.65 10.51
N GLN A 173 -14.79 -3.81 11.15
CA GLN A 173 -13.75 -4.03 12.16
C GLN A 173 -12.49 -4.73 11.59
N ALA A 174 -12.43 -4.98 10.29
CA ALA A 174 -11.24 -5.53 9.64
C ALA A 174 -10.18 -4.44 9.47
N VAL A 175 -9.42 -4.20 10.53
CA VAL A 175 -8.41 -3.15 10.62
C VAL A 175 -7.08 -3.75 11.06
N MET A 176 -5.97 -3.26 10.49
CA MET A 176 -4.60 -3.53 10.92
C MET A 176 -3.96 -2.21 11.37
N PHE A 177 -3.54 -2.14 12.63
CA PHE A 177 -2.85 -0.97 13.18
C PHE A 177 -1.33 -1.16 13.04
N TYR A 178 -0.68 -0.24 12.33
CA TYR A 178 0.76 -0.18 12.19
C TYR A 178 1.38 0.68 13.30
N ASN A 179 0.76 1.82 13.57
CA ASN A 179 1.19 2.72 14.63
C ASN A 179 0.56 2.35 15.98
N ARG A 180 1.28 2.61 17.05
CA ARG A 180 0.83 2.45 18.44
C ARG A 180 1.22 3.68 19.27
N PRO A 181 0.48 4.02 20.36
CA PRO A 181 0.77 5.21 21.17
C PRO A 181 2.21 5.27 21.68
N SER A 182 2.84 4.13 22.01
CA SER A 182 4.24 4.08 22.47
C SER A 182 5.25 4.57 21.41
N MET A 183 4.89 4.58 20.13
CA MET A 183 5.75 5.07 19.05
C MET A 183 6.18 6.53 19.23
N HIS A 184 5.39 7.36 19.91
CA HIS A 184 5.78 8.73 20.23
C HIS A 184 7.01 8.80 21.15
N VAL A 185 7.19 7.80 21.99
CA VAL A 185 8.38 7.67 22.86
C VAL A 185 9.47 6.88 22.16
N ASP A 186 9.10 5.75 21.55
CA ASP A 186 10.07 4.81 20.96
C ASP A 186 10.78 5.42 19.74
N SER A 187 10.12 6.32 19.00
CA SER A 187 10.65 6.91 17.76
C SER A 187 11.86 7.84 17.96
N VAL A 188 12.10 8.31 19.19
CA VAL A 188 13.24 9.17 19.54
C VAL A 188 14.19 8.50 20.52
N LYS A 189 13.91 7.24 20.89
CA LYS A 189 14.74 6.48 21.83
C LYS A 189 16.06 6.09 21.19
N ASP A 190 17.13 6.14 21.99
CA ASP A 190 18.48 5.73 21.57
C ASP A 190 18.99 6.45 20.30
N GLY A 191 18.58 7.71 20.10
CA GLY A 191 18.95 8.52 18.93
C GLY A 191 18.22 8.15 17.64
N MET A 192 17.15 7.37 17.74
CA MET A 192 16.29 7.03 16.61
C MET A 192 15.48 8.25 16.12
N HIS A 193 15.21 8.32 14.82
CA HIS A 193 14.33 9.31 14.20
C HIS A 193 13.24 8.66 13.33
N ASP A 194 13.00 7.38 13.55
CA ASP A 194 12.04 6.58 12.80
C ASP A 194 10.63 6.70 13.40
N PHE A 195 9.80 7.57 12.82
CA PHE A 195 8.40 7.72 13.19
C PHE A 195 7.48 7.19 12.08
N MET A 196 6.68 6.19 12.40
CA MET A 196 5.80 5.48 11.48
C MET A 196 4.98 6.42 10.58
N CYS A 197 5.04 6.22 9.27
CA CYS A 197 4.23 6.97 8.29
C CYS A 197 2.83 6.39 8.14
N THR A 198 2.69 5.08 8.07
CA THR A 198 1.40 4.39 7.98
C THR A 198 0.80 4.21 9.36
N TYR A 199 -0.44 4.67 9.58
CA TYR A 199 -1.14 4.51 10.86
C TYR A 199 -1.89 3.20 10.92
N GLN A 200 -2.72 2.97 9.92
CA GLN A 200 -3.60 1.82 9.85
C GLN A 200 -3.99 1.52 8.41
N VAL A 201 -4.50 0.31 8.26
CA VAL A 201 -5.21 -0.14 7.06
C VAL A 201 -6.57 -0.63 7.47
N GLN A 202 -7.61 -0.27 6.70
CA GLN A 202 -8.95 -0.81 6.85
C GLN A 202 -9.36 -1.57 5.59
N CYS A 203 -9.96 -2.74 5.78
CA CYS A 203 -10.37 -3.65 4.72
C CYS A 203 -11.88 -3.82 4.68
N PHE A 204 -12.47 -3.86 3.48
CA PHE A 204 -13.86 -4.17 3.25
C PHE A 204 -13.97 -5.20 2.13
N LEU A 205 -14.91 -6.14 2.27
CA LEU A 205 -15.26 -7.06 1.20
C LEU A 205 -16.57 -6.63 0.55
N ASN A 206 -16.52 -6.31 -0.72
CA ASN A 206 -17.71 -6.01 -1.52
C ASN A 206 -18.15 -7.27 -2.26
N GLU A 207 -19.36 -7.71 -1.99
CA GLU A 207 -19.95 -8.87 -2.64
C GLU A 207 -20.30 -8.57 -4.10
N CYS A 208 -19.86 -9.43 -5.00
CA CYS A 208 -20.10 -9.37 -6.44
C CYS A 208 -20.61 -10.71 -6.95
N PHE A 209 -21.21 -10.68 -8.16
CA PHE A 209 -21.73 -11.89 -8.79
C PHE A 209 -21.36 -11.91 -10.28
N TYR A 210 -20.86 -13.03 -10.74
CA TYR A 210 -20.80 -13.29 -12.17
C TYR A 210 -22.22 -13.60 -12.67
N LEU A 211 -22.60 -12.96 -13.78
CA LEU A 211 -23.83 -13.27 -14.49
C LEU A 211 -23.48 -14.19 -15.67
N GLY A 212 -23.37 -15.48 -15.41
CA GLY A 212 -23.20 -16.49 -16.47
C GLY A 212 -24.54 -17.12 -16.85
N ASP A 213 -24.59 -17.80 -18.01
CA ASP A 213 -25.82 -18.31 -18.63
C ASP A 213 -26.63 -19.32 -17.81
N ALA A 214 -26.04 -19.90 -16.75
CA ALA A 214 -26.71 -20.95 -15.95
C ALA A 214 -26.54 -20.85 -14.45
N LYS A 215 -25.55 -20.12 -13.92
CA LYS A 215 -25.31 -20.00 -12.47
C LYS A 215 -24.77 -18.63 -12.09
N ARG A 216 -25.33 -18.08 -11.01
CA ARG A 216 -24.83 -16.89 -10.35
C ARG A 216 -23.69 -17.29 -9.39
N GLU A 217 -22.45 -17.07 -9.78
CA GLU A 217 -21.29 -17.35 -8.94
C GLU A 217 -20.93 -16.12 -8.11
N ARG A 218 -20.84 -16.30 -6.79
CA ARG A 218 -20.50 -15.28 -5.83
C ARG A 218 -18.99 -15.13 -5.69
N PHE A 219 -18.49 -13.89 -5.67
CA PHE A 219 -17.10 -13.56 -5.35
C PHE A 219 -17.03 -12.24 -4.60
N PHE A 220 -15.85 -11.86 -4.12
CA PHE A 220 -15.63 -10.65 -3.35
C PHE A 220 -14.53 -9.79 -3.99
N ILE A 221 -14.70 -8.47 -3.88
CA ILE A 221 -13.65 -7.48 -4.16
C ILE A 221 -13.21 -6.89 -2.83
N LEU A 222 -11.93 -7.05 -2.50
CA LEU A 222 -11.32 -6.46 -1.31
C LEU A 222 -10.97 -4.99 -1.61
N ARG A 223 -11.64 -4.04 -0.93
CA ARG A 223 -11.17 -2.66 -0.81
C ARG A 223 -10.15 -2.60 0.32
N TYR A 224 -9.00 -1.99 0.05
CA TYR A 224 -7.88 -1.88 0.96
C TYR A 224 -7.48 -0.42 1.10
N ILE A 225 -7.82 0.20 2.24
CA ILE A 225 -7.68 1.63 2.47
C ILE A 225 -6.52 1.86 3.43
N VAL A 226 -5.51 2.60 2.98
CA VAL A 226 -4.30 2.94 3.75
C VAL A 226 -4.41 4.36 4.28
N TYR A 227 -4.13 4.55 5.57
CA TYR A 227 -4.08 5.85 6.22
C TYR A 227 -2.65 6.18 6.65
N GLN A 228 -2.11 7.26 6.10
CA GLN A 228 -0.74 7.71 6.32
C GLN A 228 -0.70 9.16 6.78
N ARG A 229 0.20 9.49 7.76
CA ARG A 229 0.43 10.89 8.13
C ARG A 229 1.19 11.64 7.05
N SER A 230 2.09 10.95 6.36
CA SER A 230 3.04 11.53 5.42
C SER A 230 3.51 10.49 4.41
N GLN A 231 3.74 10.93 3.15
CA GLN A 231 4.29 10.07 2.10
C GLN A 231 5.20 10.88 1.16
N ASP A 232 6.47 10.47 1.06
CA ASP A 232 7.37 10.89 0.00
C ASP A 232 6.95 10.19 -1.30
N LEU A 233 6.50 10.98 -2.29
CA LEU A 233 5.96 10.46 -3.55
C LEU A 233 7.04 10.04 -4.56
N VAL A 234 8.32 10.12 -4.18
CA VAL A 234 9.45 9.77 -5.07
C VAL A 234 10.12 8.47 -4.67
N PHE A 235 10.33 8.22 -3.37
CA PHE A 235 11.03 7.04 -2.87
C PHE A 235 10.20 6.22 -1.87
N GLY A 236 9.22 6.84 -1.19
CA GLY A 236 8.37 6.14 -0.25
C GLY A 236 7.20 5.43 -0.93
N TYR A 237 6.52 6.14 -1.82
CA TYR A 237 5.29 5.67 -2.43
C TYR A 237 5.44 4.31 -3.12
N ASP A 238 6.44 4.15 -3.97
CA ASP A 238 6.65 2.92 -4.76
C ASP A 238 6.89 1.69 -3.87
N ASN A 239 7.68 1.83 -2.81
CA ASN A 239 7.94 0.75 -1.86
C ASN A 239 6.71 0.44 -1.00
N ASP A 240 6.03 1.47 -0.49
CA ASP A 240 4.83 1.32 0.33
C ASP A 240 3.70 0.62 -0.46
N ILE A 241 3.48 1.01 -1.71
CA ILE A 241 2.45 0.41 -2.56
C ILE A 241 2.75 -1.06 -2.85
N LEU A 242 4.00 -1.44 -3.05
CA LEU A 242 4.37 -2.84 -3.21
C LEU A 242 4.01 -3.65 -1.96
N TRP A 243 4.34 -3.13 -0.78
CA TRP A 243 3.99 -3.77 0.47
C TRP A 243 2.47 -3.92 0.64
N HIS A 244 1.70 -2.85 0.41
CA HIS A 244 0.25 -2.88 0.58
C HIS A 244 -0.44 -3.81 -0.43
N ASN A 245 0.04 -3.87 -1.68
CA ASN A 245 -0.43 -4.83 -2.68
C ASN A 245 -0.14 -6.27 -2.24
N TYR A 246 1.07 -6.55 -1.71
CA TYR A 246 1.41 -7.87 -1.18
C TYR A 246 0.43 -8.29 -0.06
N VAL A 247 0.15 -7.41 0.90
CA VAL A 247 -0.75 -7.72 2.02
C VAL A 247 -2.20 -7.90 1.56
N ALA A 248 -2.70 -7.01 0.70
CA ALA A 248 -4.06 -7.10 0.14
C ALA A 248 -4.26 -8.41 -0.61
N TYR A 249 -3.29 -8.77 -1.42
CA TYR A 249 -3.30 -10.02 -2.15
C TYR A 249 -3.27 -11.24 -1.23
N LYS A 250 -2.36 -11.24 -0.24
CA LYS A 250 -2.28 -12.31 0.76
C LYS A 250 -3.60 -12.47 1.51
N LEU A 251 -4.29 -11.38 1.86
CA LEU A 251 -5.63 -11.43 2.48
C LEU A 251 -6.65 -12.12 1.58
N CYS A 252 -6.69 -11.78 0.28
CA CYS A 252 -7.59 -12.41 -0.67
C CYS A 252 -7.31 -13.91 -0.83
N LYS A 253 -6.04 -14.30 -0.93
CA LYS A 253 -5.62 -15.70 -1.01
C LYS A 253 -6.05 -16.48 0.23
N ASP A 254 -5.71 -15.98 1.41
CA ASP A 254 -5.99 -16.65 2.67
C ASP A 254 -7.51 -16.70 2.96
N PHE A 255 -8.26 -15.64 2.60
CA PHE A 255 -9.72 -15.64 2.69
C PHE A 255 -10.33 -16.70 1.77
N THR A 256 -9.89 -16.77 0.52
CA THR A 256 -10.36 -17.78 -0.44
C THR A 256 -10.07 -19.18 0.05
N ALA A 257 -8.86 -19.44 0.53
CA ALA A 257 -8.46 -20.74 1.04
C ALA A 257 -9.30 -21.21 2.25
N LYS A 258 -9.73 -20.26 3.10
CA LYS A 258 -10.51 -20.55 4.31
C LYS A 258 -12.00 -20.64 4.09
N THR A 259 -12.55 -19.91 3.14
CA THR A 259 -14.01 -19.80 2.93
C THR A 259 -14.51 -20.54 1.69
N GLY A 260 -13.62 -20.82 0.73
CA GLY A 260 -13.97 -21.32 -0.60
C GLY A 260 -14.53 -20.24 -1.55
N TYR A 261 -14.80 -19.02 -1.06
CA TYR A 261 -15.25 -17.92 -1.93
C TYR A 261 -14.05 -17.17 -2.51
N LYS A 262 -14.05 -16.97 -3.82
CA LYS A 262 -13.01 -16.18 -4.49
C LYS A 262 -13.03 -14.74 -3.99
N ALA A 263 -11.86 -14.19 -3.70
CA ALA A 263 -11.67 -12.78 -3.37
C ALA A 263 -10.51 -12.21 -4.21
N TYR A 264 -10.67 -10.96 -4.64
CA TYR A 264 -9.70 -10.26 -5.47
C TYR A 264 -9.44 -8.86 -4.90
N PRO A 265 -8.19 -8.38 -4.88
CA PRO A 265 -7.91 -7.03 -4.42
C PRO A 265 -8.35 -5.98 -5.46
N SER A 266 -8.89 -4.86 -4.99
CA SER A 266 -9.02 -3.63 -5.78
C SER A 266 -7.69 -2.86 -5.81
N TYR A 267 -7.67 -1.67 -6.44
CA TYR A 267 -6.59 -0.72 -6.23
C TYR A 267 -6.49 -0.34 -4.75
N ILE A 268 -5.26 -0.09 -4.30
CA ILE A 268 -5.03 0.48 -2.97
C ILE A 268 -5.59 1.92 -2.95
N GLU A 269 -6.39 2.22 -1.93
CA GLU A 269 -6.90 3.57 -1.68
C GLU A 269 -5.99 4.25 -0.65
N CYS A 270 -5.35 5.36 -1.03
CA CYS A 270 -4.43 6.09 -0.16
C CYS A 270 -5.11 7.31 0.44
N ASN A 271 -5.11 7.42 1.78
CA ASN A 271 -5.47 8.62 2.52
C ASN A 271 -4.21 9.16 3.18
N VAL A 272 -3.69 10.28 2.69
CA VAL A 272 -2.39 10.81 3.08
C VAL A 272 -2.53 12.21 3.65
N GLY A 273 -2.08 12.40 4.89
CA GLY A 273 -2.09 13.72 5.54
C GLY A 273 -1.21 14.73 4.82
N SER A 274 -0.01 14.31 4.42
CA SER A 274 0.96 15.12 3.66
C SER A 274 1.60 14.27 2.56
N ALA A 275 1.11 14.40 1.34
CA ALA A 275 1.73 13.83 0.14
C ALA A 275 2.71 14.86 -0.44
N HIS A 276 4.02 14.55 -0.54
CA HIS A 276 5.02 15.56 -0.81
C HIS A 276 6.17 15.08 -1.70
N ILE A 277 6.84 16.08 -2.30
CA ILE A 277 8.09 15.92 -3.05
C ILE A 277 9.10 16.94 -2.53
N TYR A 278 10.31 16.50 -2.18
CA TYR A 278 11.41 17.39 -1.79
C TYR A 278 12.05 18.07 -2.99
N GLU A 279 12.57 19.30 -2.81
CA GLU A 279 13.21 20.11 -3.85
C GLU A 279 14.28 19.37 -4.65
N ARG A 280 15.10 18.55 -3.97
CA ARG A 280 16.12 17.71 -4.63
C ARG A 280 15.56 16.77 -5.72
N HIS A 281 14.23 16.58 -5.77
CA HIS A 281 13.53 15.70 -6.70
C HIS A 281 12.66 16.44 -7.73
N PHE A 282 12.59 17.77 -7.70
CA PHE A 282 11.77 18.57 -8.63
C PHE A 282 12.14 18.36 -10.10
N LYS A 283 13.39 17.93 -10.36
CA LYS A 283 13.83 17.55 -11.72
C LYS A 283 12.94 16.46 -12.37
N PHE A 284 12.24 15.66 -11.61
CA PHE A 284 11.34 14.63 -12.14
C PHE A 284 9.99 15.17 -12.61
N LEU A 285 9.67 16.42 -12.29
CA LEU A 285 8.46 17.12 -12.78
C LEU A 285 8.71 17.84 -14.12
N ASN A 286 9.93 17.88 -14.61
CA ASN A 286 10.31 18.56 -15.85
C ASN A 286 10.34 17.63 -17.08
N LYS A 287 9.69 16.47 -17.00
CA LYS A 287 9.60 15.51 -18.13
C LYS A 287 8.47 15.83 -19.07
#